data_61483e4a5dd22db0306ee0be686e1448
#
_entry.id   61483e4a5dd22db0306ee0be686e1448
#
_cell.length_a   1.000
_cell.length_b   1.000
_cell.length_c   1.000
_cell.angle_alpha   90.00
_cell.angle_beta   90.00
_cell.angle_gamma   90.00
#
_symmetry.space_group_name_H-M   'P 1'
#
loop_
_entity.id
_entity.type
_entity.pdbx_description
1 polymer ?
#
loop_
_entity_poly.entity_id
_entity_poly.type
_entity_poly.pdbx_seq_one_letter_code
_entity_poly.pdbx_strand_id
1 'polypeptide(L)'
;KATLTNSGGIADNTAINISAGHIEIGNDPLDFSLQLSKPMSAVNFAGNAKGRFTLDNIKQFTTLEPGTSISGVLNTDMGFAGNKMAITEKQYNKITLSGNASLNNFNYKSADYPTGIAINGTQLSFNPSNITLSNMSGKYLSTTFTANGALNNFIGYLMNDQTLAGNLNVNTGTLNLHEWMGTSSNANVA
;
A
#
# COMPACT_ATOMS: atom_id res chain seq x y z
N LYS A 1 11.28 22.49 -6.67
CA LYS A 1 10.81 23.69 -7.42
C LYS A 1 9.32 23.55 -7.72
N ALA A 2 8.56 24.61 -7.41
CA ALA A 2 7.14 24.66 -7.70
C ALA A 2 6.82 25.85 -8.61
N THR A 3 5.89 25.66 -9.55
CA THR A 3 5.35 26.72 -10.39
C THR A 3 3.82 26.67 -10.35
N LEU A 4 3.21 27.83 -10.36
CA LEU A 4 1.76 28.00 -10.50
C LEU A 4 1.52 28.85 -11.73
N THR A 5 0.65 28.38 -12.59
CA THR A 5 0.23 29.11 -13.80
C THR A 5 -1.29 29.23 -13.83
N ASN A 6 -1.78 30.38 -14.31
CA ASN A 6 -3.20 30.59 -14.58
C ASN A 6 -3.31 31.41 -15.86
N SER A 7 -3.85 30.83 -16.91
CA SER A 7 -4.04 31.50 -18.19
C SER A 7 -5.41 32.16 -18.22
N GLY A 8 -5.41 33.48 -18.51
CA GLY A 8 -6.62 34.26 -18.69
C GLY A 8 -7.44 34.55 -17.44
N GLY A 9 -6.87 34.35 -16.24
CA GLY A 9 -7.59 34.62 -14.97
C GLY A 9 -8.74 33.66 -14.66
N ILE A 10 -8.94 32.62 -15.44
CA ILE A 10 -9.98 31.62 -15.24
C ILE A 10 -9.47 30.58 -14.22
N ALA A 11 -10.21 30.38 -13.14
CA ALA A 11 -9.79 29.50 -12.05
C ALA A 11 -9.47 28.07 -12.53
N ASP A 12 -10.21 27.55 -13.50
CA ASP A 12 -10.02 26.21 -14.03
C ASP A 12 -8.80 26.06 -14.98
N ASN A 13 -8.22 27.19 -15.40
CA ASN A 13 -6.95 27.20 -16.14
C ASN A 13 -5.73 27.20 -15.20
N THR A 14 -5.96 27.10 -13.90
CA THR A 14 -4.87 27.01 -12.93
C THR A 14 -4.20 25.64 -13.02
N ALA A 15 -2.88 25.65 -13.10
CA ALA A 15 -2.06 24.47 -12.99
C ALA A 15 -0.95 24.69 -11.96
N ILE A 16 -0.72 23.68 -11.16
CA ILE A 16 0.37 23.61 -10.19
C ILE A 16 1.32 22.53 -10.66
N ASN A 17 2.59 22.84 -10.74
CA ASN A 17 3.62 21.89 -11.11
C ASN A 17 4.74 21.93 -10.06
N ILE A 18 4.90 20.84 -9.33
CA ILE A 18 6.04 20.58 -8.44
C ILE A 18 6.94 19.60 -9.17
N SER A 19 7.99 20.11 -9.84
CA SER A 19 8.91 19.29 -10.61
C SER A 19 9.88 18.49 -9.74
N ALA A 20 10.17 18.97 -8.54
CA ALA A 20 10.98 18.29 -7.53
C ALA A 20 10.53 18.78 -6.14
N GLY A 21 9.88 17.90 -5.41
CA GLY A 21 9.55 18.05 -4.01
C GLY A 21 10.37 17.07 -3.18
N HIS A 22 10.70 17.46 -1.97
CA HIS A 22 11.35 16.62 -0.98
C HIS A 22 10.68 16.85 0.37
N ILE A 23 10.31 15.78 1.04
CA ILE A 23 9.82 15.80 2.41
C ILE A 23 10.49 14.70 3.21
N GLU A 24 10.60 14.90 4.50
CA GLU A 24 11.03 13.86 5.44
C GLU A 24 9.86 13.51 6.36
N ILE A 25 9.60 12.23 6.52
CA ILE A 25 8.58 11.70 7.43
C ILE A 25 9.30 10.93 8.53
N GLY A 26 9.48 11.57 9.67
CA GLY A 26 10.47 11.11 10.64
C GLY A 26 11.87 11.28 10.06
N ASN A 27 12.60 10.19 9.87
CA ASN A 27 13.92 10.15 9.22
C ASN A 27 13.87 9.51 7.83
N ASP A 28 12.68 9.36 7.25
CA ASP A 28 12.48 8.70 5.96
C ASP A 28 12.31 9.76 4.86
N PRO A 29 13.22 9.83 3.88
CA PRO A 29 13.14 10.76 2.77
C PRO A 29 12.12 10.30 1.74
N LEU A 30 11.33 11.23 1.23
CA LEU A 30 10.43 11.05 0.10
C LEU A 30 10.62 12.16 -0.92
N ASP A 31 11.12 11.80 -2.08
CA ASP A 31 11.20 12.67 -3.25
C ASP A 31 9.96 12.48 -4.10
N PHE A 32 9.39 13.56 -4.60
CA PHE A 32 8.18 13.48 -5.42
C PHE A 32 8.12 14.57 -6.50
N SER A 33 7.34 14.29 -7.52
CA SER A 33 6.82 15.31 -8.42
C SER A 33 5.30 15.28 -8.39
N LEU A 34 4.65 16.42 -8.63
CA LEU A 34 3.21 16.51 -8.65
C LEU A 34 2.76 17.57 -9.65
N GLN A 35 1.85 17.21 -10.53
CA GLN A 35 1.14 18.09 -11.43
C GLN A 35 -0.35 18.05 -11.06
N LEU A 36 -0.93 19.22 -10.86
CA LEU A 36 -2.36 19.40 -10.63
C LEU A 36 -2.89 20.37 -11.67
N SER A 37 -4.07 20.09 -12.23
CA SER A 37 -4.74 20.97 -13.18
C SER A 37 -6.26 20.88 -13.05
N LYS A 38 -6.97 21.88 -13.59
CA LYS A 38 -8.42 21.99 -13.57
C LYS A 38 -9.02 21.91 -12.16
N PRO A 39 -8.61 22.78 -11.21
CA PRO A 39 -8.94 22.64 -9.81
C PRO A 39 -10.43 22.78 -9.47
N MET A 40 -11.23 23.35 -10.36
CA MET A 40 -12.66 23.62 -10.10
C MET A 40 -13.57 22.56 -10.73
N SER A 41 -13.31 22.15 -11.98
CA SER A 41 -14.20 21.23 -12.72
C SER A 41 -13.84 19.76 -12.54
N ALA A 42 -12.56 19.44 -12.73
CA ALA A 42 -12.10 18.05 -12.70
C ALA A 42 -10.62 18.02 -12.34
N VAL A 43 -10.31 18.06 -11.04
CA VAL A 43 -8.92 18.02 -10.58
C VAL A 43 -8.21 16.82 -11.20
N ASN A 44 -7.32 17.09 -12.15
CA ASN A 44 -6.40 16.08 -12.66
C ASN A 44 -5.11 16.14 -11.86
N PHE A 45 -4.57 14.98 -11.56
CA PHE A 45 -3.29 14.83 -10.89
C PHE A 45 -2.41 13.82 -11.62
N ALA A 46 -1.12 14.08 -11.65
CA ALA A 46 -0.10 13.15 -12.09
C ALA A 46 1.19 13.43 -11.33
N GLY A 47 2.00 12.40 -11.12
CA GLY A 47 3.26 12.56 -10.42
C GLY A 47 4.00 11.26 -10.24
N ASN A 48 5.09 11.35 -9.53
CA ASN A 48 5.84 10.20 -9.04
C ASN A 48 6.24 10.41 -7.58
N ALA A 49 6.50 9.32 -6.90
CA ALA A 49 6.98 9.30 -5.54
C ALA A 49 8.06 8.23 -5.42
N LYS A 50 9.23 8.63 -4.90
CA LYS A 50 10.36 7.76 -4.68
C LYS A 50 10.92 7.99 -3.29
N GLY A 51 11.01 6.94 -2.51
CA GLY A 51 11.53 7.09 -1.17
C GLY A 51 11.40 5.84 -0.33
N ARG A 52 11.64 6.06 0.95
CA ARG A 52 11.55 5.06 2.00
C ARG A 52 10.49 5.51 3.00
N PHE A 53 9.78 4.55 3.58
CA PHE A 53 8.84 4.78 4.65
C PHE A 53 8.94 3.68 5.71
N THR A 54 9.25 4.07 6.93
CA THR A 54 9.24 3.18 8.09
C THR A 54 7.80 3.06 8.59
N LEU A 55 7.23 1.86 8.51
CA LEU A 55 5.81 1.62 8.80
C LEU A 55 5.43 1.89 10.26
N ASP A 56 6.39 1.84 11.17
CA ASP A 56 6.20 2.26 12.56
C ASP A 56 5.69 3.71 12.67
N ASN A 57 6.05 4.56 11.70
CA ASN A 57 5.64 5.97 11.65
C ASN A 57 4.16 6.15 11.23
N ILE A 58 3.47 5.08 10.80
CA ILE A 58 2.07 5.16 10.38
C ILE A 58 1.16 5.68 11.50
N LYS A 59 1.54 5.44 12.74
CA LYS A 59 0.83 5.91 13.95
C LYS A 59 0.74 7.45 14.03
N GLN A 60 1.58 8.17 13.30
CA GLN A 60 1.54 9.63 13.23
C GLN A 60 0.40 10.13 12.33
N PHE A 61 -0.13 9.27 11.47
CA PHE A 61 -1.14 9.63 10.47
C PHE A 61 -2.50 8.98 10.72
N THR A 62 -2.53 7.87 11.47
CA THR A 62 -3.77 7.15 11.76
C THR A 62 -3.71 6.46 13.11
N THR A 63 -4.87 6.32 13.73
CA THR A 63 -5.02 5.54 14.96
C THR A 63 -5.20 4.07 14.58
N LEU A 64 -4.33 3.22 15.07
CA LEU A 64 -4.48 1.77 14.93
C LEU A 64 -5.46 1.25 15.99
N GLU A 65 -6.17 0.19 15.66
CA GLU A 65 -7.04 -0.50 16.63
C GLU A 65 -6.21 -1.02 17.83
N PRO A 66 -6.81 -1.08 19.03
CA PRO A 66 -6.14 -1.61 20.21
C PRO A 66 -5.56 -3.01 19.98
N GLY A 67 -4.31 -3.20 20.34
CA GLY A 67 -3.59 -4.45 20.11
C GLY A 67 -2.99 -4.62 18.72
N THR A 68 -3.26 -3.68 17.79
CA THR A 68 -2.65 -3.68 16.46
C THR A 68 -1.27 -3.01 16.49
N SER A 69 -0.30 -3.68 15.90
CA SER A 69 1.02 -3.10 15.61
C SER A 69 1.45 -3.45 14.20
N ILE A 70 2.12 -2.49 13.58
CA ILE A 70 2.70 -2.64 12.25
C ILE A 70 4.12 -2.08 12.29
N SER A 71 5.05 -2.80 11.70
CA SER A 71 6.45 -2.37 11.55
C SER A 71 7.03 -2.88 10.24
N GLY A 72 8.18 -2.34 9.86
CA GLY A 72 8.88 -2.72 8.63
C GLY A 72 9.29 -1.51 7.81
N VAL A 73 9.89 -1.76 6.68
CA VAL A 73 10.40 -0.72 5.77
C VAL A 73 9.84 -0.93 4.38
N LEU A 74 9.12 0.06 3.89
CA LEU A 74 8.62 0.16 2.52
C LEU A 74 9.56 1.09 1.74
N ASN A 75 10.16 0.59 0.67
CA ASN A 75 10.83 1.44 -0.32
C ASN A 75 9.96 1.47 -1.57
N THR A 76 9.82 2.63 -2.19
CA THR A 76 8.93 2.80 -3.33
C THR A 76 9.55 3.67 -4.42
N ASP A 77 9.23 3.36 -5.66
CA ASP A 77 9.48 4.18 -6.85
C ASP A 77 8.27 4.01 -7.76
N MET A 78 7.29 4.90 -7.62
CA MET A 78 5.97 4.76 -8.22
C MET A 78 5.55 6.03 -8.94
N GLY A 79 4.91 5.85 -10.10
CA GLY A 79 4.18 6.87 -10.82
C GLY A 79 2.67 6.70 -10.63
N PHE A 80 1.95 7.81 -10.59
CA PHE A 80 0.50 7.84 -10.47
C PHE A 80 -0.11 8.94 -11.33
N ALA A 81 -1.30 8.69 -11.88
CA ALA A 81 -2.09 9.70 -12.57
C ALA A 81 -3.59 9.38 -12.47
N GLY A 82 -4.41 10.40 -12.54
CA GLY A 82 -5.86 10.26 -12.49
C GLY A 82 -6.56 11.59 -12.38
N ASN A 83 -7.83 11.52 -12.05
CA ASN A 83 -8.62 12.71 -11.73
C ASN A 83 -9.56 12.42 -10.55
N LYS A 84 -9.97 13.52 -9.89
CA LYS A 84 -10.87 13.43 -8.72
C LYS A 84 -12.19 12.75 -9.07
N MET A 85 -12.72 12.97 -10.25
CA MET A 85 -14.00 12.38 -10.70
C MET A 85 -13.89 10.86 -10.75
N ALA A 86 -12.78 10.34 -11.29
CA ALA A 86 -12.53 8.89 -11.31
C ALA A 86 -12.55 8.26 -9.91
N ILE A 87 -12.05 8.97 -8.90
CA ILE A 87 -12.13 8.53 -7.50
C ILE A 87 -13.56 8.60 -6.99
N THR A 88 -14.24 9.74 -7.17
CA THR A 88 -15.59 9.98 -6.65
C THR A 88 -16.63 9.04 -7.30
N GLU A 89 -16.49 8.77 -8.59
CA GLU A 89 -17.39 7.89 -9.36
C GLU A 89 -16.94 6.41 -9.35
N LYS A 90 -15.90 6.11 -8.59
CA LYS A 90 -15.37 4.75 -8.44
C LYS A 90 -14.88 4.12 -9.75
N GLN A 91 -14.43 4.95 -10.69
CA GLN A 91 -13.91 4.55 -12.00
C GLN A 91 -12.40 4.32 -11.92
N TYR A 92 -11.98 3.37 -11.10
CA TYR A 92 -10.56 3.13 -10.77
C TYR A 92 -9.71 2.69 -11.98
N ASN A 93 -10.34 2.17 -13.02
CA ASN A 93 -9.70 1.89 -14.30
C ASN A 93 -9.17 3.15 -15.02
N LYS A 94 -9.59 4.34 -14.59
CA LYS A 94 -9.07 5.63 -15.06
C LYS A 94 -7.94 6.18 -14.19
N ILE A 95 -7.57 5.47 -13.15
CA ILE A 95 -6.43 5.80 -12.30
C ILE A 95 -5.25 4.92 -12.73
N THR A 96 -4.14 5.55 -13.03
CA THR A 96 -2.89 4.86 -13.34
C THR A 96 -2.03 4.81 -12.08
N LEU A 97 -1.57 3.62 -11.74
CA LEU A 97 -0.54 3.38 -10.75
C LEU A 97 0.47 2.43 -11.39
N SER A 98 1.75 2.80 -11.37
CA SER A 98 2.81 1.98 -11.97
C SER A 98 4.11 2.17 -11.21
N GLY A 99 4.97 1.17 -11.24
CA GLY A 99 6.27 1.23 -10.57
C GLY A 99 6.55 0.01 -9.73
N ASN A 100 7.48 0.18 -8.80
CA ASN A 100 7.94 -0.90 -7.95
C ASN A 100 8.01 -0.45 -6.49
N ALA A 101 7.82 -1.42 -5.59
CA ALA A 101 8.12 -1.24 -4.18
C ALA A 101 8.76 -2.51 -3.61
N SER A 102 9.46 -2.36 -2.51
CA SER A 102 9.93 -3.49 -1.70
C SER A 102 9.50 -3.31 -0.26
N LEU A 103 9.00 -4.36 0.34
CA LEU A 103 8.66 -4.40 1.76
C LEU A 103 9.65 -5.34 2.45
N ASN A 104 10.29 -4.85 3.50
CA ASN A 104 11.31 -5.58 4.23
C ASN A 104 11.02 -5.55 5.74
N ASN A 105 11.31 -6.66 6.41
CA ASN A 105 11.16 -6.83 7.86
C ASN A 105 9.76 -6.41 8.37
N PHE A 106 8.74 -6.72 7.59
CA PHE A 106 7.37 -6.39 7.94
C PHE A 106 6.88 -7.31 9.05
N ASN A 107 6.27 -6.72 10.06
CA ASN A 107 5.56 -7.44 11.11
C ASN A 107 4.21 -6.79 11.32
N TYR A 108 3.19 -7.61 11.38
CA TYR A 108 1.83 -7.21 11.68
C TYR A 108 1.27 -8.05 12.81
N LYS A 109 0.71 -7.41 13.84
CA LYS A 109 -0.05 -8.04 14.91
C LYS A 109 -1.40 -7.38 15.02
N SER A 110 -2.39 -8.17 15.41
CA SER A 110 -3.74 -7.70 15.73
C SER A 110 -4.38 -8.67 16.73
N ALA A 111 -5.62 -8.39 17.12
CA ALA A 111 -6.39 -9.31 17.96
C ALA A 111 -6.56 -10.69 17.29
N ASP A 112 -6.76 -10.71 15.96
CA ASP A 112 -6.91 -11.96 15.20
C ASP A 112 -5.58 -12.69 14.96
N TYR A 113 -4.47 -11.95 14.97
CA TYR A 113 -3.12 -12.48 14.74
C TYR A 113 -2.18 -12.11 15.90
N PRO A 114 -2.43 -12.59 17.12
CA PRO A 114 -1.70 -12.14 18.33
C PRO A 114 -0.22 -12.53 18.33
N THR A 115 0.14 -13.63 17.65
CA THR A 115 1.55 -14.04 17.48
C THR A 115 2.27 -13.22 16.42
N GLY A 116 1.49 -12.52 15.57
CA GLY A 116 1.99 -11.72 14.47
C GLY A 116 2.33 -12.53 13.23
N ILE A 117 2.25 -11.83 12.09
CA ILE A 117 2.68 -12.31 10.77
C ILE A 117 3.97 -11.57 10.44
N ALA A 118 5.04 -12.30 10.14
CA ALA A 118 6.30 -11.71 9.72
C ALA A 118 6.55 -11.96 8.22
N ILE A 119 6.89 -10.90 7.47
CA ILE A 119 7.37 -10.99 6.10
C ILE A 119 8.80 -10.48 6.10
N ASN A 120 9.76 -11.35 5.79
CA ASN A 120 11.17 -10.99 5.75
C ASN A 120 11.44 -10.02 4.60
N GLY A 121 10.82 -10.29 3.44
CA GLY A 121 10.91 -9.44 2.26
C GLY A 121 9.91 -9.84 1.19
N THR A 122 9.52 -8.86 0.38
CA THR A 122 8.78 -9.06 -0.87
C THR A 122 9.05 -7.91 -1.82
N GLN A 123 8.98 -8.19 -3.12
CA GLN A 123 8.99 -7.19 -4.17
C GLN A 123 7.59 -7.06 -4.75
N LEU A 124 7.16 -5.83 -4.96
CA LEU A 124 5.87 -5.47 -5.51
C LEU A 124 6.10 -4.71 -6.81
N SER A 125 5.41 -5.11 -7.86
CA SER A 125 5.36 -4.36 -9.12
C SER A 125 3.92 -3.97 -9.39
N PHE A 126 3.70 -2.68 -9.60
CA PHE A 126 2.38 -2.09 -9.81
C PHE A 126 2.18 -1.78 -11.29
N ASN A 127 1.05 -2.15 -11.81
CA ASN A 127 0.54 -1.68 -13.08
C ASN A 127 -0.94 -1.28 -12.93
N PRO A 128 -1.57 -0.63 -13.91
CA PRO A 128 -2.95 -0.15 -13.77
C PRO A 128 -3.99 -1.22 -13.40
N SER A 129 -3.69 -2.49 -13.65
CA SER A 129 -4.65 -3.59 -13.47
C SER A 129 -4.41 -4.41 -12.22
N ASN A 130 -3.15 -4.56 -11.82
CA ASN A 130 -2.79 -5.46 -10.72
C ASN A 130 -1.51 -5.07 -10.00
N ILE A 131 -1.31 -5.71 -8.86
CA ILE A 131 -0.03 -5.74 -8.14
C ILE A 131 0.52 -7.15 -8.26
N THR A 132 1.74 -7.28 -8.77
CA THR A 132 2.47 -8.54 -8.76
C THR A 132 3.36 -8.60 -7.53
N LEU A 133 3.27 -9.71 -6.80
CA LEU A 133 4.14 -10.03 -5.66
C LEU A 133 5.17 -11.05 -6.11
N SER A 134 6.42 -10.80 -5.82
CA SER A 134 7.52 -11.73 -6.11
C SER A 134 8.47 -11.83 -4.94
N ASN A 135 9.11 -12.99 -4.83
CA ASN A 135 10.12 -13.28 -3.80
C ASN A 135 9.64 -13.02 -2.37
N MET A 136 8.34 -13.19 -2.11
CA MET A 136 7.83 -13.08 -0.75
C MET A 136 8.35 -14.24 0.08
N SER A 137 8.89 -13.92 1.24
CA SER A 137 9.24 -14.91 2.27
C SER A 137 8.78 -14.41 3.63
N GLY A 138 8.31 -15.33 4.44
CA GLY A 138 7.78 -14.95 5.75
C GLY A 138 7.59 -16.12 6.68
N LYS A 139 7.01 -15.80 7.84
CA LYS A 139 6.70 -16.75 8.90
C LYS A 139 5.39 -16.38 9.58
N TYR A 140 4.57 -17.38 9.85
CA TYR A 140 3.41 -17.28 10.72
C TYR A 140 3.43 -18.47 11.68
N LEU A 141 3.33 -18.23 12.95
CA LEU A 141 3.59 -19.24 14.01
C LEU A 141 4.99 -19.85 13.81
N SER A 142 5.11 -21.17 13.84
CA SER A 142 6.37 -21.87 13.52
C SER A 142 6.58 -22.11 12.01
N THR A 143 5.55 -21.88 11.19
CA THR A 143 5.55 -22.19 9.75
C THR A 143 6.19 -21.07 8.95
N THR A 144 7.25 -21.40 8.21
CA THR A 144 7.83 -20.51 7.19
C THR A 144 7.10 -20.70 5.88
N PHE A 145 7.02 -19.65 5.08
CA PHE A 145 6.43 -19.72 3.75
C PHE A 145 7.18 -18.83 2.75
N THR A 146 7.04 -19.20 1.48
CA THR A 146 7.35 -18.33 0.35
C THR A 146 6.12 -18.19 -0.52
N ALA A 147 5.96 -17.02 -1.17
CA ALA A 147 4.82 -16.79 -2.03
C ALA A 147 5.17 -15.91 -3.22
N ASN A 148 4.47 -16.15 -4.32
CA ASN A 148 4.45 -15.31 -5.51
C ASN A 148 3.02 -15.25 -6.03
N GLY A 149 2.66 -14.14 -6.69
CA GLY A 149 1.33 -14.03 -7.27
C GLY A 149 0.96 -12.64 -7.70
N ALA A 150 -0.33 -12.45 -7.93
CA ALA A 150 -0.87 -11.16 -8.30
C ALA A 150 -2.18 -10.88 -7.55
N LEU A 151 -2.38 -9.62 -7.19
CA LEU A 151 -3.58 -9.09 -6.58
C LEU A 151 -4.24 -8.14 -7.57
N ASN A 152 -5.53 -8.32 -7.81
CA ASN A 152 -6.33 -7.52 -8.71
C ASN A 152 -7.29 -6.63 -7.91
N ASN A 153 -7.73 -5.54 -8.52
CA ASN A 153 -8.67 -4.61 -7.92
C ASN A 153 -8.17 -3.94 -6.62
N PHE A 154 -6.87 -3.76 -6.53
CA PHE A 154 -6.23 -3.20 -5.34
C PHE A 154 -6.72 -1.78 -5.00
N ILE A 155 -6.84 -0.90 -6.01
CA ILE A 155 -7.31 0.48 -5.79
C ILE A 155 -8.76 0.49 -5.33
N GLY A 156 -9.60 -0.36 -5.93
CA GLY A 156 -10.99 -0.52 -5.52
C GLY A 156 -11.14 -1.03 -4.07
N TYR A 157 -10.27 -1.94 -3.66
CA TYR A 157 -10.21 -2.44 -2.28
C TYR A 157 -9.81 -1.34 -1.29
N LEU A 158 -8.73 -0.61 -1.57
CA LEU A 158 -8.24 0.43 -0.65
C LEU A 158 -9.17 1.63 -0.51
N MET A 159 -9.87 2.00 -1.58
CA MET A 159 -10.64 3.25 -1.62
C MET A 159 -12.15 3.08 -1.45
N ASN A 160 -12.65 1.85 -1.48
CA ASN A 160 -14.09 1.63 -1.56
C ASN A 160 -14.58 0.27 -1.06
N ASP A 161 -13.86 -0.39 -0.20
CA ASP A 161 -14.22 -1.69 0.38
C ASP A 161 -14.65 -2.75 -0.66
N GLN A 162 -14.14 -2.64 -1.91
CA GLN A 162 -14.39 -3.65 -2.92
C GLN A 162 -13.60 -4.92 -2.62
N THR A 163 -14.07 -6.04 -3.16
CA THR A 163 -13.38 -7.31 -2.96
C THR A 163 -11.99 -7.29 -3.61
N LEU A 164 -10.97 -7.59 -2.83
CA LEU A 164 -9.64 -7.88 -3.34
C LEU A 164 -9.65 -9.30 -3.93
N ALA A 165 -9.25 -9.43 -5.18
CA ALA A 165 -9.12 -10.71 -5.85
C ALA A 165 -7.66 -10.98 -6.22
N GLY A 166 -7.27 -12.23 -6.31
CA GLY A 166 -5.89 -12.55 -6.71
C GLY A 166 -5.60 -14.05 -6.72
N ASN A 167 -4.44 -14.35 -7.24
CA ASN A 167 -3.89 -15.70 -7.23
C ASN A 167 -2.52 -15.66 -6.54
N LEU A 168 -2.37 -16.46 -5.50
CA LEU A 168 -1.11 -16.62 -4.77
C LEU A 168 -0.71 -18.09 -4.82
N ASN A 169 0.51 -18.33 -5.27
CA ASN A 169 1.19 -19.62 -5.11
C ASN A 169 2.00 -19.55 -3.81
N VAL A 170 1.62 -20.34 -2.84
CA VAL A 170 2.26 -20.38 -1.53
C VAL A 170 2.91 -21.72 -1.34
N ASN A 171 4.20 -21.72 -1.03
CA ASN A 171 4.94 -22.90 -0.61
C ASN A 171 5.24 -22.75 0.89
N THR A 172 4.88 -23.76 1.64
CA THR A 172 5.15 -23.79 3.10
C THR A 172 6.24 -24.79 3.43
N GLY A 173 7.01 -24.52 4.44
CA GLY A 173 7.85 -25.49 5.11
C GLY A 173 7.02 -26.49 5.93
N THR A 174 7.59 -26.99 7.00
CA THR A 174 6.87 -27.89 7.90
C THR A 174 5.68 -27.17 8.53
N LEU A 175 4.49 -27.72 8.34
CA LEU A 175 3.25 -27.22 8.92
C LEU A 175 2.96 -27.92 10.23
N ASN A 176 2.95 -27.18 11.33
CA ASN A 176 2.50 -27.70 12.62
C ASN A 176 0.99 -27.49 12.75
N LEU A 177 0.23 -28.53 12.42
CA LEU A 177 -1.24 -28.47 12.45
C LEU A 177 -1.79 -28.12 13.84
N HIS A 178 -1.12 -28.55 14.90
CA HIS A 178 -1.55 -28.26 16.26
C HIS A 178 -1.53 -26.75 16.57
N GLU A 179 -0.50 -26.05 16.12
CA GLU A 179 -0.42 -24.59 16.24
C GLU A 179 -1.49 -23.88 15.38
N TRP A 180 -1.73 -24.39 14.17
CA TRP A 180 -2.68 -23.79 13.23
C TRP A 180 -4.14 -23.96 13.64
N MET A 181 -4.47 -25.11 14.24
CA MET A 181 -5.84 -25.39 14.70
C MET A 181 -6.19 -24.69 16.02
N GLY A 182 -5.21 -24.03 16.64
CA GLY A 182 -5.34 -23.48 17.97
C GLY A 182 -5.46 -24.59 19.03
N THR A 183 -5.06 -24.32 20.24
CA THR A 183 -5.46 -25.16 21.38
C THR A 183 -6.92 -24.84 21.67
N SER A 184 -7.85 -25.54 21.06
CA SER A 184 -9.23 -25.63 21.54
C SER A 184 -9.26 -26.39 22.86
N SER A 185 -8.58 -25.84 23.86
CA SER A 185 -8.66 -26.30 25.22
C SER A 185 -9.67 -25.40 25.92
N ASN A 186 -10.93 -25.80 25.87
CA ASN A 186 -11.89 -25.76 26.97
C ASN A 186 -13.30 -26.08 26.45
N ALA A 187 -13.47 -27.31 25.93
CA ALA A 187 -14.76 -27.94 26.12
C ALA A 187 -14.78 -28.38 27.61
N ASN A 188 -15.28 -27.53 28.48
CA ASN A 188 -15.78 -28.00 29.79
C ASN A 188 -16.91 -28.96 29.49
N VAL A 189 -16.58 -30.26 29.49
CA VAL A 189 -17.59 -31.30 29.66
C VAL A 189 -17.89 -31.29 31.16
N ALA A 190 -19.02 -30.70 31.50
CA ALA A 190 -19.68 -30.90 32.78
C ALA A 190 -20.75 -31.95 32.59
#